data_2e84d4a3ce4269dca1a00df9bd65207c
#
_entry.id   2e84d4a3ce4269dca1a00df9bd65207c
#
_cell.length_a   1.000
_cell.length_b   1.000
_cell.length_c   1.000
_cell.angle_alpha   90.00
_cell.angle_beta   90.00
_cell.angle_gamma   90.00
#
_symmetry.space_group_name_H-M   'P 1'
#
loop_
_entity.id
_entity.type
_entity.pdbx_description
1 polymer ?
#
loop_
_entity_poly.entity_id
_entity_poly.type
_entity_poly.pdbx_seq_one_letter_code
_entity_poly.pdbx_strand_id
1 'polypeptide(L)'
;QPGLAKYYAYGIRNSFGLAFDPVTGDLWDTENGPDAYDEINLVRPGFNSGWERIMGPANRDAEGTSDLVQFPASGYSDPKFSWFGTVGPTGIVFLNSQQLGTQYENDIFVGDINNGNLYHFKPNSTRNGLLFQNAALGDLVADDSNELQEVIFGSGFGGITDVKVGPDGLLYLVSFTQGKIFVVSRASMFIPSDSPLV
;
A
#
# COMPACT_ATOMS: atom_id res chain seq x y z
N GLN A 1 29.39 9.53 -0.71
CA GLN A 1 30.01 8.32 -1.27
C GLN A 1 29.49 8.06 -2.69
N PRO A 2 30.34 7.62 -3.65
CA PRO A 2 29.92 7.38 -5.04
C PRO A 2 28.84 6.29 -5.19
N GLY A 3 28.66 5.42 -4.20
CA GLY A 3 27.65 4.35 -4.20
C GLY A 3 26.22 4.83 -4.00
N LEU A 4 25.98 5.83 -3.15
CA LEU A 4 24.64 6.36 -2.88
C LEU A 4 24.03 7.14 -4.02
N ALA A 5 24.85 7.69 -4.92
CA ALA A 5 24.33 8.32 -6.15
C ALA A 5 23.58 7.33 -7.08
N LYS A 6 23.61 6.03 -6.79
CA LYS A 6 22.93 4.97 -7.55
C LYS A 6 21.66 4.46 -6.89
N TYR A 7 21.45 4.73 -5.61
CA TYR A 7 20.30 4.21 -4.87
C TYR A 7 19.38 5.37 -4.45
N TYR A 8 18.10 5.22 -4.71
CA TYR A 8 17.08 6.16 -4.26
C TYR A 8 16.73 5.92 -2.79
N ALA A 9 16.62 4.66 -2.40
CA ALA A 9 16.28 4.14 -1.08
C ALA A 9 17.08 2.86 -0.80
N TYR A 10 17.13 2.44 0.46
CA TYR A 10 17.82 1.21 0.88
C TYR A 10 17.18 0.66 2.16
N GLY A 11 17.69 -0.47 2.67
CA GLY A 11 17.11 -1.15 3.82
C GLY A 11 15.73 -1.73 3.52
N ILE A 12 15.48 -2.08 2.28
CA ILE A 12 14.19 -2.61 1.80
C ILE A 12 14.29 -4.12 1.73
N ARG A 13 13.26 -4.81 2.25
CA ARG A 13 13.19 -6.27 2.20
C ARG A 13 12.58 -6.76 0.89
N ASN A 14 11.32 -6.52 0.69
CA ASN A 14 10.55 -7.00 -0.48
C ASN A 14 9.45 -6.00 -0.82
N SER A 15 9.85 -4.88 -1.39
CA SER A 15 8.90 -3.92 -1.97
C SER A 15 8.31 -4.52 -3.25
N PHE A 16 7.00 -4.75 -3.23
CA PHE A 16 6.30 -5.42 -4.34
C PHE A 16 5.65 -4.41 -5.28
N GLY A 17 4.97 -3.42 -4.75
CA GLY A 17 4.27 -2.39 -5.50
C GLY A 17 4.91 -1.01 -5.35
N LEU A 18 4.96 -0.24 -6.44
CA LEU A 18 5.42 1.15 -6.47
C LEU A 18 4.38 2.03 -7.14
N ALA A 19 4.08 3.19 -6.55
CA ALA A 19 3.21 4.19 -7.15
C ALA A 19 3.68 5.60 -6.84
N PHE A 20 3.58 6.48 -7.84
CA PHE A 20 3.77 7.91 -7.62
C PHE A 20 2.45 8.58 -7.28
N ASP A 21 2.45 9.39 -6.23
CA ASP A 21 1.33 10.26 -5.89
C ASP A 21 1.10 11.27 -7.02
N PRO A 22 -0.07 11.28 -7.66
CA PRO A 22 -0.34 12.19 -8.79
C PRO A 22 -0.39 13.68 -8.40
N VAL A 23 -0.49 13.98 -7.10
CA VAL A 23 -0.59 15.35 -6.59
C VAL A 23 0.78 15.90 -6.19
N THR A 24 1.61 15.11 -5.50
CA THR A 24 2.91 15.55 -4.98
C THR A 24 4.10 15.06 -5.80
N GLY A 25 3.94 13.96 -6.55
CA GLY A 25 5.02 13.26 -7.22
C GLY A 25 5.87 12.40 -6.28
N ASP A 26 5.53 12.30 -5.00
CA ASP A 26 6.22 11.43 -4.04
C ASP A 26 5.99 9.96 -4.38
N LEU A 27 7.03 9.14 -4.19
CA LEU A 27 6.97 7.69 -4.37
C LEU A 27 6.44 7.02 -3.11
N TRP A 28 5.53 6.08 -3.30
CA TRP A 28 5.02 5.18 -2.27
C TRP A 28 5.25 3.73 -2.67
N ASP A 29 5.46 2.86 -1.69
CA ASP A 29 5.58 1.43 -1.91
C ASP A 29 4.76 0.59 -0.94
N THR A 30 4.64 -0.68 -1.27
CA THR A 30 4.18 -1.75 -0.38
C THR A 30 5.35 -2.67 -0.12
N GLU A 31 5.66 -2.95 1.14
CA GLU A 31 6.77 -3.83 1.52
C GLU A 31 6.27 -5.01 2.36
N ASN A 32 6.76 -6.21 2.03
CA ASN A 32 6.37 -7.45 2.71
C ASN A 32 7.37 -7.81 3.80
N GLY A 33 6.87 -7.96 5.03
CA GLY A 33 7.63 -8.43 6.18
C GLY A 33 7.93 -9.93 6.14
N PRO A 34 8.83 -10.41 7.00
CA PRO A 34 9.16 -11.84 7.09
C PRO A 34 8.04 -12.66 7.73
N ASP A 35 7.63 -12.31 8.94
CA ASP A 35 6.62 -13.00 9.74
C ASP A 35 5.60 -12.02 10.35
N ALA A 36 5.96 -10.76 10.44
CA ALA A 36 5.11 -9.66 10.92
C ALA A 36 5.46 -8.37 10.20
N TYR A 37 4.54 -7.43 10.26
CA TYR A 37 4.67 -6.07 9.74
C TYR A 37 4.90 -5.98 8.24
N ASP A 38 3.84 -6.23 7.47
CA ASP A 38 3.80 -5.68 6.12
C ASP A 38 3.57 -4.15 6.19
N GLU A 39 4.03 -3.41 5.19
CA GLU A 39 4.11 -1.95 5.28
C GLU A 39 3.60 -1.22 4.02
N ILE A 40 3.15 0.01 4.25
CA ILE A 40 3.04 1.05 3.22
C ILE A 40 4.00 2.17 3.61
N ASN A 41 4.93 2.49 2.72
CA ASN A 41 5.96 3.49 2.95
C ASN A 41 5.83 4.70 2.01
N LEU A 42 6.15 5.88 2.54
CA LEU A 42 6.45 7.05 1.75
C LEU A 42 7.96 7.10 1.49
N VAL A 43 8.35 6.78 0.26
CA VAL A 43 9.75 6.59 -0.12
C VAL A 43 10.32 7.89 -0.70
N ARG A 44 11.17 8.55 0.05
CA ARG A 44 11.86 9.77 -0.39
C ARG A 44 13.34 9.51 -0.69
N PRO A 45 14.02 10.40 -1.42
CA PRO A 45 15.47 10.23 -1.64
C PRO A 45 16.23 10.04 -0.33
N GLY A 46 16.98 8.96 -0.21
CA GLY A 46 17.72 8.61 1.02
C GLY A 46 16.89 7.86 2.06
N PHE A 47 15.67 7.45 1.74
CA PHE A 47 14.83 6.62 2.63
C PHE A 47 15.54 5.32 2.98
N ASN A 48 15.48 4.98 4.27
CA ASN A 48 15.91 3.70 4.83
C ASN A 48 14.70 3.04 5.48
N SER A 49 14.26 1.89 4.97
CA SER A 49 13.13 1.14 5.51
C SER A 49 13.48 0.37 6.79
N GLY A 50 14.77 0.16 7.07
CA GLY A 50 15.23 -0.48 8.32
C GLY A 50 15.61 -1.95 8.22
N TRP A 51 15.23 -2.63 7.15
CA TRP A 51 15.54 -4.05 6.95
C TRP A 51 17.07 -4.26 6.95
N GLU A 52 17.62 -5.28 7.64
CA GLU A 52 16.89 -6.38 8.31
C GLU A 52 16.67 -6.18 9.83
N ARG A 53 16.97 -4.98 10.37
CA ARG A 53 16.91 -4.70 11.80
C ARG A 53 15.51 -4.36 12.28
N ILE A 54 14.79 -3.57 11.50
CA ILE A 54 13.44 -3.13 11.83
C ILE A 54 12.49 -3.57 10.73
N MET A 55 11.32 -4.03 11.15
CA MET A 55 10.15 -4.22 10.32
C MET A 55 8.93 -3.72 11.11
N GLY A 56 8.11 -2.86 10.52
CA GLY A 56 7.10 -2.10 11.25
C GLY A 56 7.66 -0.83 11.91
N PRO A 57 6.86 -0.15 12.75
CA PRO A 57 7.30 1.07 13.41
C PRO A 57 8.44 0.80 14.42
N ALA A 58 9.45 1.67 14.44
CA ALA A 58 10.64 1.51 15.30
C ALA A 58 10.31 1.48 16.81
N ASN A 59 9.21 2.08 17.23
CA ASN A 59 8.78 2.03 18.63
C ASN A 59 8.25 0.66 19.08
N ARG A 60 8.03 -0.25 18.12
CA ARG A 60 7.64 -1.64 18.39
C ARG A 60 8.82 -2.62 18.32
N ASP A 61 10.00 -2.13 17.94
CA ASP A 61 11.25 -2.88 17.96
C ASP A 61 12.01 -2.61 19.27
N ALA A 62 12.53 -3.66 19.90
CA ALA A 62 13.20 -3.54 21.19
C ALA A 62 14.55 -2.80 21.12
N GLU A 63 15.23 -2.88 19.98
CA GLU A 63 16.54 -2.27 19.75
C GLU A 63 16.43 -0.88 19.13
N GLY A 64 15.27 -0.58 18.55
CA GLY A 64 14.99 0.68 17.88
C GLY A 64 15.92 0.94 16.71
N THR A 65 16.25 2.21 16.45
CA THR A 65 17.03 2.63 15.27
C THR A 65 18.54 2.69 15.48
N SER A 66 19.06 2.29 16.68
CA SER A 66 20.46 2.51 17.06
C SER A 66 21.47 1.79 16.15
N ASP A 67 21.10 0.61 15.66
CA ASP A 67 21.99 -0.27 14.89
C ASP A 67 21.80 -0.17 13.37
N LEU A 68 20.95 0.76 12.93
CA LEU A 68 20.73 0.95 11.52
C LEU A 68 21.95 1.56 10.82
N VAL A 69 22.31 0.99 9.68
CA VAL A 69 23.29 1.59 8.80
C VAL A 69 22.71 2.89 8.22
N GLN A 70 23.42 4.00 8.44
CA GLN A 70 23.03 5.29 7.91
C GLN A 70 24.12 5.85 7.01
N PHE A 71 23.70 6.33 5.85
CA PHE A 71 24.56 7.05 4.92
C PHE A 71 24.33 8.56 5.01
N PRO A 72 25.30 9.40 4.58
CA PRO A 72 25.09 10.84 4.52
C PRO A 72 23.85 11.23 3.71
N ALA A 73 23.04 12.14 4.24
CA ALA A 73 21.78 12.60 3.65
C ALA A 73 20.70 11.49 3.51
N SER A 74 20.77 10.48 4.35
CA SER A 74 19.75 9.43 4.42
C SER A 74 19.25 9.26 5.86
N GLY A 75 18.14 8.56 6.04
CA GLY A 75 17.60 8.26 7.36
C GLY A 75 16.46 7.27 7.33
N TYR A 76 16.29 6.59 8.45
CA TYR A 76 15.12 5.77 8.70
C TYR A 76 13.85 6.62 8.78
N SER A 77 12.76 6.10 8.27
CA SER A 77 11.43 6.65 8.48
C SER A 77 10.47 5.51 8.74
N ASP A 78 9.66 5.64 9.80
CA ASP A 78 8.58 4.70 10.08
C ASP A 78 7.62 4.57 8.89
N PRO A 79 7.06 3.38 8.68
CA PRO A 79 5.99 3.16 7.71
C PRO A 79 4.81 4.11 7.97
N LYS A 80 4.05 4.39 6.94
CA LYS A 80 2.84 5.22 7.03
C LYS A 80 1.63 4.39 7.43
N PHE A 81 1.74 3.09 7.29
CA PHE A 81 0.83 2.09 7.81
C PHE A 81 1.51 0.72 7.84
N SER A 82 1.13 -0.11 8.82
CA SER A 82 1.59 -1.48 8.91
C SER A 82 0.44 -2.43 9.22
N TRP A 83 0.53 -3.63 8.67
CA TRP A 83 -0.26 -4.78 9.11
C TRP A 83 0.61 -5.62 10.04
N PHE A 84 0.22 -5.79 11.31
CA PHE A 84 0.96 -6.67 12.22
C PHE A 84 0.94 -8.13 11.73
N GLY A 85 -0.24 -8.66 11.44
CA GLY A 85 -0.37 -9.94 10.73
C GLY A 85 -0.16 -9.76 9.25
N THR A 86 0.81 -10.47 8.67
CA THR A 86 1.18 -10.32 7.26
C THR A 86 0.03 -10.66 6.31
N VAL A 87 -0.29 -9.75 5.42
CA VAL A 87 -1.34 -9.90 4.39
C VAL A 87 -0.74 -10.15 3.01
N GLY A 88 0.56 -9.90 2.84
CA GLY A 88 1.24 -9.96 1.54
C GLY A 88 0.74 -8.86 0.59
N PRO A 89 0.92 -7.57 0.92
CA PRO A 89 0.50 -6.49 0.03
C PRO A 89 1.26 -6.56 -1.29
N THR A 90 0.55 -6.27 -2.37
CA THR A 90 1.07 -6.38 -3.73
C THR A 90 0.99 -5.04 -4.45
N GLY A 91 0.21 -4.94 -5.53
CA GLY A 91 0.07 -3.72 -6.29
C GLY A 91 -0.50 -2.58 -5.46
N ILE A 92 0.06 -1.39 -5.64
CA ILE A 92 -0.39 -0.12 -5.08
C ILE A 92 -0.68 0.85 -6.22
N VAL A 93 -1.78 1.59 -6.14
CA VAL A 93 -2.10 2.67 -7.08
C VAL A 93 -2.73 3.84 -6.38
N PHE A 94 -2.58 5.03 -6.96
CA PHE A 94 -3.44 6.17 -6.67
C PHE A 94 -4.57 6.20 -7.69
N LEU A 95 -5.81 6.32 -7.22
CA LEU A 95 -6.98 6.44 -8.10
C LEU A 95 -7.10 7.88 -8.63
N ASN A 96 -6.42 8.18 -9.72
CA ASN A 96 -6.47 9.49 -10.38
C ASN A 96 -7.75 9.65 -11.23
N SER A 97 -8.90 9.31 -10.66
CA SER A 97 -10.19 9.28 -11.34
C SER A 97 -11.34 9.49 -10.37
N GLN A 98 -12.45 10.04 -10.85
CA GLN A 98 -13.68 10.21 -10.10
C GLN A 98 -14.72 9.10 -10.38
N GLN A 99 -14.40 8.09 -11.16
CA GLN A 99 -15.35 7.05 -11.58
C GLN A 99 -15.90 6.21 -10.42
N LEU A 100 -15.11 5.98 -9.37
CA LEU A 100 -15.58 5.35 -8.13
C LEU A 100 -16.25 6.33 -7.16
N GLY A 101 -16.14 7.63 -7.42
CA GLY A 101 -16.65 8.73 -6.60
C GLY A 101 -15.56 9.73 -6.28
N THR A 102 -15.94 11.01 -6.20
CA THR A 102 -15.03 12.13 -5.91
C THR A 102 -14.30 11.97 -4.57
N GLN A 103 -14.90 11.27 -3.61
CA GLN A 103 -14.31 11.00 -2.29
C GLN A 103 -13.08 10.09 -2.33
N TYR A 104 -12.88 9.34 -3.41
CA TYR A 104 -11.76 8.42 -3.60
C TYR A 104 -10.70 8.93 -4.57
N GLU A 105 -10.92 10.11 -5.16
CA GLU A 105 -9.99 10.69 -6.12
C GLU A 105 -8.63 10.96 -5.46
N ASN A 106 -7.57 10.45 -6.06
CA ASN A 106 -6.19 10.50 -5.58
C ASN A 106 -5.94 9.80 -4.23
N ASP A 107 -6.84 8.90 -3.81
CA ASP A 107 -6.62 8.01 -2.68
C ASP A 107 -5.85 6.75 -3.13
N ILE A 108 -5.27 6.05 -2.15
CA ILE A 108 -4.44 4.87 -2.36
C ILE A 108 -5.30 3.60 -2.32
N PHE A 109 -5.05 2.69 -3.26
CA PHE A 109 -5.61 1.33 -3.25
C PHE A 109 -4.47 0.32 -3.31
N VAL A 110 -4.58 -0.73 -2.47
CA VAL A 110 -3.58 -1.80 -2.33
C VAL A 110 -4.28 -3.15 -2.39
N GLY A 111 -3.74 -4.07 -3.18
CA GLY A 111 -4.17 -5.47 -3.18
C GLY A 111 -3.33 -6.34 -2.25
N ASP A 112 -3.85 -7.46 -1.77
CA ASP A 112 -3.10 -8.48 -1.06
C ASP A 112 -3.22 -9.86 -1.71
N ILE A 113 -2.17 -10.69 -1.55
CA ILE A 113 -2.13 -12.04 -2.11
C ILE A 113 -2.68 -13.09 -1.14
N ASN A 114 -2.60 -12.86 0.17
CA ASN A 114 -2.94 -13.87 1.17
C ASN A 114 -4.45 -13.97 1.40
N ASN A 115 -5.14 -12.83 1.52
CA ASN A 115 -6.56 -12.77 1.89
C ASN A 115 -7.46 -12.42 0.71
N GLY A 116 -6.90 -11.83 -0.36
CA GLY A 116 -7.65 -11.36 -1.52
C GLY A 116 -8.52 -10.15 -1.20
N ASN A 117 -8.02 -9.25 -0.38
CA ASN A 117 -8.64 -7.97 -0.06
C ASN A 117 -8.08 -6.87 -0.94
N LEU A 118 -8.94 -5.92 -1.26
CA LEU A 118 -8.57 -4.60 -1.75
C LEU A 118 -8.69 -3.62 -0.60
N TYR A 119 -7.59 -2.98 -0.25
CA TYR A 119 -7.52 -1.96 0.79
C TYR A 119 -7.62 -0.57 0.19
N HIS A 120 -8.15 0.37 0.98
CA HIS A 120 -8.24 1.78 0.66
C HIS A 120 -7.64 2.62 1.77
N PHE A 121 -6.81 3.59 1.41
CA PHE A 121 -6.21 4.53 2.34
C PHE A 121 -6.35 5.95 1.82
N LYS A 122 -6.74 6.84 2.72
CA LYS A 122 -6.87 8.26 2.43
C LYS A 122 -5.63 9.01 2.89
N PRO A 123 -4.87 9.64 1.98
CA PRO A 123 -3.79 10.51 2.38
C PRO A 123 -4.27 11.74 3.15
N ASN A 124 -3.49 12.21 4.12
CA ASN A 124 -3.76 13.46 4.83
C ASN A 124 -3.59 14.69 3.90
N SER A 125 -3.94 15.88 4.36
CA SER A 125 -3.92 17.10 3.55
C SER A 125 -2.54 17.48 3.02
N THR A 126 -1.48 17.09 3.72
CA THR A 126 -0.07 17.30 3.31
C THR A 126 0.48 16.12 2.51
N ARG A 127 -0.28 15.05 2.37
CA ARG A 127 0.03 13.81 1.63
C ARG A 127 1.34 13.13 2.06
N ASN A 128 1.71 13.31 3.32
CA ASN A 128 2.89 12.69 3.92
C ASN A 128 2.54 11.61 4.97
N GLY A 129 1.28 11.25 5.08
CA GLY A 129 0.72 10.24 5.98
C GLY A 129 -0.71 9.92 5.60
N LEU A 130 -1.34 9.06 6.37
CA LEU A 130 -2.68 8.54 6.14
C LEU A 130 -3.65 9.02 7.23
N LEU A 131 -4.95 9.03 6.91
CA LEU A 131 -6.03 9.41 7.82
C LEU A 131 -6.85 8.18 8.18
N PHE A 132 -7.09 8.00 9.48
CA PHE A 132 -7.96 6.96 10.02
C PHE A 132 -9.04 7.59 10.91
N GLN A 133 -10.22 6.99 10.94
CA GLN A 133 -11.32 7.40 11.83
C GLN A 133 -11.29 6.60 13.13
N ASN A 134 -10.88 5.35 13.08
CA ASN A 134 -10.68 4.51 14.26
C ASN A 134 -9.47 4.99 15.05
N ALA A 135 -9.70 5.43 16.29
CA ALA A 135 -8.64 5.90 17.17
C ALA A 135 -7.59 4.80 17.50
N ALA A 136 -7.95 3.54 17.38
CA ALA A 136 -7.02 2.42 17.56
C ALA A 136 -5.90 2.41 16.50
N LEU A 137 -6.21 2.84 15.27
CA LEU A 137 -5.20 3.02 14.20
C LEU A 137 -4.33 4.29 14.36
N GLY A 138 -4.42 4.96 15.51
CA GLY A 138 -3.60 6.15 15.80
C GLY A 138 -2.10 5.88 15.88
N ASP A 139 -1.69 4.63 16.10
CA ASP A 139 -0.30 4.18 16.05
C ASP A 139 0.14 3.66 14.67
N LEU A 140 -0.76 3.74 13.67
CA LEU A 140 -0.53 3.36 12.27
C LEU A 140 -0.30 1.86 12.06
N VAL A 141 -0.79 1.01 12.96
CA VAL A 141 -0.70 -0.45 12.86
C VAL A 141 -2.07 -1.08 12.99
N ALA A 142 -2.41 -1.97 12.07
CA ALA A 142 -3.57 -2.85 12.25
C ALA A 142 -3.13 -4.12 12.98
N ASP A 143 -3.43 -4.19 14.27
CA ASP A 143 -3.04 -5.30 15.14
C ASP A 143 -4.06 -6.45 15.11
N ASP A 144 -5.30 -6.15 14.78
CA ASP A 144 -6.38 -7.13 14.77
C ASP A 144 -7.39 -6.92 13.63
N SER A 145 -8.36 -7.83 13.56
CA SER A 145 -9.38 -7.82 12.51
C SER A 145 -10.35 -6.63 12.59
N ASN A 146 -10.55 -6.01 13.76
CA ASN A 146 -11.45 -4.87 13.90
C ASN A 146 -10.81 -3.62 13.34
N GLU A 147 -9.51 -3.43 13.60
CA GLU A 147 -8.73 -2.34 13.04
C GLU A 147 -8.59 -2.49 11.52
N LEU A 148 -8.38 -3.72 11.07
CA LEU A 148 -8.27 -4.03 9.64
C LEU A 148 -9.54 -3.70 8.86
N GLN A 149 -10.74 -3.82 9.48
CA GLN A 149 -12.00 -3.54 8.80
C GLN A 149 -12.12 -2.11 8.26
N GLU A 150 -11.51 -1.12 8.90
CA GLU A 150 -11.58 0.27 8.43
C GLU A 150 -10.93 0.43 7.04
N VAL A 151 -9.86 -0.29 6.79
CA VAL A 151 -9.07 -0.15 5.56
C VAL A 151 -9.48 -1.12 4.45
N ILE A 152 -10.34 -2.11 4.73
CA ILE A 152 -10.85 -3.02 3.70
C ILE A 152 -11.91 -2.31 2.85
N PHE A 153 -11.60 -2.07 1.58
CA PHE A 153 -12.54 -1.54 0.60
C PHE A 153 -13.44 -2.63 0.01
N GLY A 154 -12.88 -3.80 -0.21
CA GLY A 154 -13.60 -4.96 -0.72
C GLY A 154 -12.82 -6.25 -0.52
N SER A 155 -13.52 -7.38 -0.56
CA SER A 155 -12.95 -8.71 -0.31
C SER A 155 -13.47 -9.76 -1.29
N GLY A 156 -12.88 -10.97 -1.22
CA GLY A 156 -13.34 -12.11 -2.03
C GLY A 156 -12.79 -12.12 -3.45
N PHE A 157 -11.78 -11.29 -3.74
CA PHE A 157 -11.15 -11.27 -5.07
C PHE A 157 -10.20 -12.44 -5.31
N GLY A 158 -9.88 -13.24 -4.27
CA GLY A 158 -8.77 -14.19 -4.31
C GLY A 158 -7.43 -13.44 -4.25
N GLY A 159 -6.30 -14.15 -4.25
CA GLY A 159 -4.99 -13.49 -4.14
C GLY A 159 -4.78 -12.44 -5.22
N ILE A 160 -4.75 -11.18 -4.85
CA ILE A 160 -4.56 -10.06 -5.78
C ILE A 160 -3.05 -9.89 -5.99
N THR A 161 -2.61 -9.95 -7.25
CA THR A 161 -1.18 -9.78 -7.60
C THR A 161 -0.87 -8.41 -8.18
N ASP A 162 -1.84 -7.72 -8.75
CA ASP A 162 -1.66 -6.37 -9.28
C ASP A 162 -2.97 -5.58 -9.26
N VAL A 163 -2.84 -4.25 -9.12
CA VAL A 163 -3.93 -3.28 -9.19
C VAL A 163 -3.53 -2.18 -10.16
N LYS A 164 -4.42 -1.83 -11.10
CA LYS A 164 -4.19 -0.75 -12.06
C LYS A 164 -5.42 0.11 -12.24
N VAL A 165 -5.20 1.38 -12.53
CA VAL A 165 -6.26 2.26 -13.04
C VAL A 165 -6.32 2.13 -14.55
N GLY A 166 -7.48 1.76 -15.07
CA GLY A 166 -7.73 1.64 -16.51
C GLY A 166 -7.91 3.01 -17.19
N PRO A 167 -7.89 3.02 -18.53
CA PRO A 167 -8.13 4.25 -19.30
C PRO A 167 -9.55 4.81 -19.11
N ASP A 168 -10.47 3.99 -18.63
CA ASP A 168 -11.84 4.35 -18.24
C ASP A 168 -11.93 4.92 -16.82
N GLY A 169 -10.80 4.94 -16.08
CA GLY A 169 -10.73 5.44 -14.73
C GLY A 169 -11.22 4.46 -13.65
N LEU A 170 -11.48 3.20 -14.01
CA LEU A 170 -11.87 2.15 -13.08
C LEU A 170 -10.63 1.37 -12.56
N LEU A 171 -10.77 0.68 -11.42
CA LEU A 171 -9.71 -0.19 -10.90
C LEU A 171 -9.83 -1.59 -11.50
N TYR A 172 -8.72 -2.11 -11.97
CA TYR A 172 -8.55 -3.47 -12.47
C TYR A 172 -7.68 -4.26 -11.53
N LEU A 173 -8.15 -5.42 -11.09
CA LEU A 173 -7.47 -6.31 -10.13
C LEU A 173 -7.13 -7.62 -10.82
N VAL A 174 -5.86 -8.04 -10.76
CA VAL A 174 -5.45 -9.37 -11.23
C VAL A 174 -5.57 -10.35 -10.09
N SER A 175 -6.47 -11.31 -10.22
CA SER A 175 -6.66 -12.38 -9.25
C SER A 175 -5.89 -13.64 -9.65
N PHE A 176 -4.87 -13.98 -8.88
CA PHE A 176 -4.05 -15.16 -9.09
C PHE A 176 -4.84 -16.45 -8.83
N THR A 177 -5.52 -16.54 -7.68
CA THR A 177 -6.18 -17.79 -7.27
C THR A 177 -7.44 -18.09 -8.04
N GLN A 178 -8.09 -17.07 -8.63
CA GLN A 178 -9.32 -17.27 -9.42
C GLN A 178 -9.08 -17.25 -10.93
N GLY A 179 -7.85 -16.89 -11.38
CA GLY A 179 -7.53 -16.78 -12.80
C GLY A 179 -8.39 -15.75 -13.52
N LYS A 180 -8.66 -14.59 -12.88
CA LYS A 180 -9.58 -13.55 -13.38
C LYS A 180 -8.93 -12.16 -13.30
N ILE A 181 -9.46 -11.26 -14.11
CA ILE A 181 -9.31 -9.84 -13.91
C ILE A 181 -10.66 -9.27 -13.48
N PHE A 182 -10.72 -8.66 -12.32
CA PHE A 182 -11.90 -7.96 -11.84
C PHE A 182 -11.84 -6.49 -12.21
N VAL A 183 -13.01 -5.89 -12.43
CA VAL A 183 -13.18 -4.45 -12.55
C VAL A 183 -14.00 -3.97 -11.37
N VAL A 184 -13.51 -2.99 -10.65
CA VAL A 184 -14.23 -2.33 -9.56
C VAL A 184 -14.90 -1.08 -10.11
N SER A 185 -16.23 -1.05 -10.02
CA SER A 185 -17.07 0.09 -10.47
C SER A 185 -18.17 0.38 -9.45
N ARG A 186 -18.83 1.52 -9.60
CA ARG A 186 -20.07 1.78 -8.85
C ARG A 186 -21.17 0.80 -9.29
N ALA A 187 -21.97 0.32 -8.36
CA ALA A 187 -23.06 -0.62 -8.64
C ALA A 187 -24.04 -0.14 -9.73
N SER A 188 -24.19 1.19 -9.90
CA SER A 188 -25.04 1.79 -10.91
C SER A 188 -24.45 1.81 -12.34
N MET A 189 -23.17 1.44 -12.48
CA MET A 189 -22.49 1.44 -13.80
C MET A 189 -22.45 0.05 -14.45
N PHE A 190 -22.74 -1.01 -13.72
CA PHE A 190 -22.74 -2.35 -14.28
C PHE A 190 -24.14 -2.66 -14.85
N ILE A 191 -24.34 -2.40 -16.12
CA ILE A 191 -25.40 -3.04 -16.88
C ILE A 191 -24.79 -4.32 -17.42
N PRO A 192 -25.18 -5.53 -16.95
CA PRO A 192 -24.72 -6.77 -17.56
C PRO A 192 -25.15 -6.70 -19.03
N SER A 193 -24.21 -6.66 -19.95
CA SER A 193 -24.55 -6.97 -21.34
C SER A 193 -24.76 -8.46 -21.40
N ASP A 194 -25.96 -8.91 -21.75
CA ASP A 194 -26.30 -10.31 -22.04
C ASP A 194 -25.57 -10.85 -23.29
N SER A 195 -24.46 -10.27 -23.66
CA SER A 195 -23.66 -10.73 -24.77
C SER A 195 -22.68 -11.79 -24.27
N PRO A 196 -22.84 -13.07 -24.68
CA PRO A 196 -21.83 -14.07 -24.43
C PRO A 196 -20.53 -13.62 -25.10
N LEU A 197 -19.43 -13.67 -24.36
CA LEU A 197 -18.09 -13.53 -24.94
C LEU A 197 -17.92 -14.68 -25.95
N VAL A 198 -17.80 -14.33 -27.22
CA VAL A 198 -17.47 -15.24 -28.31
C VAL A 198 -15.96 -15.48 -28.31
#